data_9d99018de232d32f5d9d1150a70263b4
#
_entry.id   9d99018de232d32f5d9d1150a70263b4
#
_cell.length_a   1.000
_cell.length_b   1.000
_cell.length_c   1.000
_cell.angle_alpha   90.00
_cell.angle_beta   90.00
_cell.angle_gamma   90.00
#
_symmetry.space_group_name_H-M   'P 1'
#
loop_
_entity.id
_entity.type
_entity.pdbx_description
1 polymer ?
#
loop_
_entity_poly.entity_id
_entity_poly.type
_entity_poly.pdbx_seq_one_letter_code
_entity_poly.pdbx_strand_id
1 'polypeptide(L)'
;MIPSAILESALYVTDLPAAETFYTDILGLTLLGKVDGRHLFFRCGPGVLLVFNAEATKIPPAPDARLPVPPHGAVGEGHLCFAATAAEIMAWKAHLEAKRIAIESEFEWPQGGRSLYIRDPSGNSIEFAEPRIWGL
;
A
#
# COMPACT_ATOMS: atom_id res chain seq x y z
N MET A 1 -22.53 -14.23 -10.72
CA MET A 1 -21.20 -14.56 -10.20
C MET A 1 -20.67 -13.36 -9.44
N ILE A 2 -20.10 -13.55 -8.25
CA ILE A 2 -19.57 -12.47 -7.40
C ILE A 2 -18.11 -12.82 -7.09
N PRO A 3 -17.15 -11.87 -7.23
CA PRO A 3 -15.77 -12.11 -6.76
C PRO A 3 -15.75 -12.39 -5.25
N SER A 4 -14.90 -13.32 -4.83
CA SER A 4 -14.83 -13.75 -3.43
C SER A 4 -13.91 -12.89 -2.56
N ALA A 5 -12.90 -12.26 -3.16
CA ALA A 5 -11.92 -11.42 -2.46
C ALA A 5 -11.15 -10.54 -3.44
N ILE A 6 -10.47 -9.53 -2.90
CA ILE A 6 -9.42 -8.79 -3.60
C ILE A 6 -8.11 -9.57 -3.41
N LEU A 7 -7.49 -10.02 -4.51
CA LEU A 7 -6.23 -10.77 -4.48
C LEU A 7 -5.03 -9.84 -4.33
N GLU A 8 -5.05 -8.75 -5.07
CA GLU A 8 -3.96 -7.77 -5.11
C GLU A 8 -4.50 -6.34 -5.21
N SER A 9 -3.76 -5.40 -4.65
CA SER A 9 -4.05 -3.97 -4.73
C SER A 9 -2.81 -3.23 -5.21
N ALA A 10 -2.99 -2.14 -5.94
CA ALA A 10 -1.89 -1.38 -6.52
C ALA A 10 -1.84 0.05 -5.99
N LEU A 11 -0.62 0.52 -5.72
CA LEU A 11 -0.27 1.92 -5.54
C LEU A 11 0.77 2.34 -6.58
N TYR A 12 0.81 3.63 -6.89
CA TYR A 12 1.80 4.20 -7.79
C TYR A 12 2.71 5.16 -7.03
N VAL A 13 4.02 5.07 -7.33
CA VAL A 13 5.05 5.87 -6.68
C VAL A 13 6.00 6.47 -7.71
N THR A 14 6.65 7.57 -7.34
CA THR A 14 7.64 8.25 -8.18
C THR A 14 9.08 7.80 -7.87
N ASP A 15 9.30 7.26 -6.66
CA ASP A 15 10.62 6.82 -6.18
C ASP A 15 10.51 5.40 -5.62
N LEU A 16 10.82 4.39 -6.44
CA LEU A 16 10.78 2.99 -6.06
C LEU A 16 11.80 2.62 -4.95
N PRO A 17 13.05 3.09 -4.97
CA PRO A 17 13.98 2.85 -3.86
C PRO A 17 13.48 3.38 -2.52
N ALA A 18 12.94 4.58 -2.45
CA ALA A 18 12.35 5.13 -1.23
C ALA A 18 11.11 4.33 -0.79
N ALA A 19 10.26 3.91 -1.73
CA ALA A 19 9.12 3.04 -1.46
C ALA A 19 9.57 1.66 -0.94
N GLU A 20 10.61 1.04 -1.52
CA GLU A 20 11.15 -0.23 -1.02
C GLU A 20 11.52 -0.11 0.46
N THR A 21 12.34 0.88 0.83
CA THR A 21 12.72 1.14 2.23
C THR A 21 11.49 1.37 3.11
N PHE A 22 10.52 2.15 2.66
CA PHE A 22 9.32 2.43 3.45
C PHE A 22 8.50 1.16 3.72
N TYR A 23 8.19 0.40 2.68
CA TYR A 23 7.33 -0.79 2.81
C TYR A 23 8.04 -1.98 3.48
N THR A 24 9.38 -2.11 3.36
CA THR A 24 10.15 -3.17 4.05
C THR A 24 10.58 -2.75 5.46
N ASP A 25 11.27 -1.62 5.62
CA ASP A 25 11.95 -1.29 6.88
C ASP A 25 11.05 -0.54 7.88
N ILE A 26 10.04 0.17 7.37
CA ILE A 26 9.07 0.87 8.21
C ILE A 26 7.83 0.00 8.44
N LEU A 27 7.22 -0.54 7.38
CA LEU A 27 5.99 -1.33 7.49
C LEU A 27 6.23 -2.84 7.67
N GLY A 28 7.45 -3.33 7.48
CA GLY A 28 7.80 -4.74 7.70
C GLY A 28 7.24 -5.71 6.67
N LEU A 29 6.80 -5.25 5.49
CA LEU A 29 6.28 -6.12 4.45
C LEU A 29 7.41 -6.94 3.80
N THR A 30 7.12 -8.20 3.47
CA THR A 30 8.07 -9.06 2.78
C THR A 30 8.07 -8.78 1.29
N LEU A 31 9.21 -8.38 0.73
CA LEU A 31 9.39 -8.21 -0.72
C LEU A 31 9.34 -9.60 -1.40
N LEU A 32 8.43 -9.78 -2.35
CA LEU A 32 8.28 -11.00 -3.16
C LEU A 32 9.09 -10.94 -4.45
N GLY A 33 9.25 -9.75 -5.01
CA GLY A 33 9.99 -9.53 -6.25
C GLY A 33 10.00 -8.07 -6.65
N LYS A 34 10.96 -7.71 -7.50
CA LYS A 34 11.07 -6.37 -8.07
C LYS A 34 11.64 -6.38 -9.47
N VAL A 35 11.31 -5.34 -10.21
CA VAL A 35 11.99 -4.94 -11.44
C VAL A 35 12.37 -3.47 -11.30
N ASP A 36 13.66 -3.20 -11.40
CA ASP A 36 14.20 -1.86 -11.24
C ASP A 36 13.55 -0.86 -12.20
N GLY A 37 13.17 0.30 -11.68
CA GLY A 37 12.48 1.34 -12.42
C GLY A 37 11.01 1.04 -12.76
N ARG A 38 10.48 -0.17 -12.45
CA ARG A 38 9.13 -0.57 -12.84
C ARG A 38 8.23 -0.88 -11.66
N HIS A 39 8.60 -1.82 -10.78
CA HIS A 39 7.71 -2.27 -9.69
C HIS A 39 8.41 -2.95 -8.51
N LEU A 40 7.66 -2.99 -7.40
CA LEU A 40 7.93 -3.77 -6.21
C LEU A 40 6.65 -4.53 -5.84
N PHE A 41 6.77 -5.80 -5.47
CA PHE A 41 5.66 -6.64 -5.03
C PHE A 41 5.89 -7.12 -3.61
N PHE A 42 4.90 -6.93 -2.74
CA PHE A 42 5.00 -7.26 -1.32
C PHE A 42 3.92 -8.23 -0.88
N ARG A 43 4.27 -9.17 0.00
CA ARG A 43 3.28 -9.98 0.71
C ARG A 43 2.57 -9.13 1.76
N CYS A 44 1.23 -9.19 1.76
CA CYS A 44 0.39 -8.56 2.78
C CYS A 44 -0.70 -9.54 3.20
N GLY A 45 -0.47 -10.28 4.31
CA GLY A 45 -1.38 -11.36 4.73
C GLY A 45 -1.62 -12.37 3.59
N PRO A 46 -2.88 -12.67 3.24
CA PRO A 46 -3.21 -13.57 2.14
C PRO A 46 -3.11 -12.92 0.75
N GLY A 47 -3.00 -11.59 0.69
CA GLY A 47 -2.94 -10.82 -0.56
C GLY A 47 -1.56 -10.29 -0.92
N VAL A 48 -1.53 -9.45 -1.93
CA VAL A 48 -0.31 -8.81 -2.46
C VAL A 48 -0.52 -7.32 -2.62
N LEU A 49 0.45 -6.53 -2.17
CA LEU A 49 0.54 -5.12 -2.51
C LEU A 49 1.52 -4.96 -3.68
N LEU A 50 1.02 -4.36 -4.75
CA LEU A 50 1.80 -4.00 -5.93
C LEU A 50 2.13 -2.52 -5.88
N VAL A 51 3.41 -2.17 -5.98
CA VAL A 51 3.86 -0.77 -6.03
C VAL A 51 4.54 -0.53 -7.38
N PHE A 52 4.00 0.40 -8.16
CA PHE A 52 4.41 0.63 -9.53
C PHE A 52 4.94 2.04 -9.77
N ASN A 53 5.84 2.14 -10.74
CA ASN A 53 6.13 3.40 -11.43
C ASN A 53 5.17 3.52 -12.62
N ALA A 54 4.24 4.49 -12.59
CA ALA A 54 3.25 4.71 -13.63
C ALA A 54 3.90 5.00 -15.00
N GLU A 55 5.05 5.68 -15.03
CA GLU A 55 5.77 5.98 -16.28
C GLU A 55 6.26 4.73 -17.00
N ALA A 56 6.58 3.67 -16.25
CA ALA A 56 6.98 2.38 -16.83
C ALA A 56 5.79 1.49 -17.20
N THR A 57 4.72 1.51 -16.38
CA THR A 57 3.57 0.61 -16.60
C THR A 57 2.58 1.11 -17.64
N LYS A 58 2.58 2.41 -17.98
CA LYS A 58 1.77 2.97 -19.06
C LYS A 58 2.23 2.56 -20.46
N ILE A 59 3.45 2.01 -20.59
CA ILE A 59 4.02 1.60 -21.88
C ILE A 59 3.39 0.25 -22.26
N PRO A 60 2.75 0.14 -23.44
CA PRO A 60 2.19 -1.12 -23.92
C PRO A 60 3.27 -2.21 -24.07
N PRO A 61 2.94 -3.48 -23.85
CA PRO A 61 3.86 -4.58 -24.12
C PRO A 61 4.20 -4.65 -25.62
N ALA A 62 5.39 -5.19 -25.92
CA ALA A 62 5.76 -5.47 -27.31
C ALA A 62 4.77 -6.45 -27.95
N PRO A 63 4.54 -6.40 -29.31
CA PRO A 63 3.58 -7.28 -29.97
C PRO A 63 3.86 -8.78 -29.79
N ASP A 64 5.11 -9.15 -29.58
CA ASP A 64 5.60 -10.51 -29.36
C ASP A 64 5.91 -10.83 -27.89
N ALA A 65 5.46 -9.99 -26.97
CA ALA A 65 5.71 -10.18 -25.54
C ALA A 65 5.14 -11.54 -25.09
N ARG A 66 5.96 -12.32 -24.38
CA ARG A 66 5.53 -13.60 -23.79
C ARG A 66 4.42 -13.40 -22.74
N LEU A 67 4.46 -12.29 -22.02
CA LEU A 67 3.48 -11.92 -20.99
C LEU A 67 2.90 -10.53 -21.36
N PRO A 68 1.87 -10.48 -22.22
CA PRO A 68 1.32 -9.23 -22.72
C PRO A 68 0.39 -8.56 -21.68
N VAL A 69 0.94 -8.19 -20.52
CA VAL A 69 0.18 -7.49 -19.47
C VAL A 69 -0.26 -6.14 -20.04
N PRO A 70 -1.57 -5.82 -19.98
CA PRO A 70 -2.07 -4.53 -20.45
C PRO A 70 -1.42 -3.35 -19.71
N PRO A 71 -1.22 -2.21 -20.40
CA PRO A 71 -0.69 -1.01 -19.74
C PRO A 71 -1.69 -0.48 -18.71
N HIS A 72 -1.15 0.05 -17.63
CA HIS A 72 -1.93 0.70 -16.57
C HIS A 72 -1.08 1.78 -15.90
N GLY A 73 -1.72 2.68 -15.15
CA GLY A 73 -1.04 3.72 -14.40
C GLY A 73 -2.02 4.73 -13.84
N ALA A 74 -1.65 5.32 -12.73
CA ALA A 74 -2.35 6.46 -12.14
C ALA A 74 -1.31 7.50 -11.71
N VAL A 75 -1.73 8.75 -11.69
CA VAL A 75 -0.90 9.89 -11.27
C VAL A 75 -1.60 10.59 -10.11
N GLY A 76 -0.81 11.02 -9.14
CA GLY A 76 -1.31 11.66 -7.94
C GLY A 76 -1.30 10.74 -6.72
N GLU A 77 -1.86 11.24 -5.63
CA GLU A 77 -1.88 10.53 -4.35
C GLU A 77 -2.99 9.48 -4.33
N GLY A 78 -2.59 8.23 -4.12
CA GLY A 78 -3.50 7.11 -3.91
C GLY A 78 -3.86 6.91 -2.45
N HIS A 79 -4.65 5.87 -2.18
CA HIS A 79 -5.02 5.47 -0.82
C HIS A 79 -5.01 3.95 -0.67
N LEU A 80 -4.49 3.48 0.47
CA LEU A 80 -4.50 2.08 0.88
C LEU A 80 -4.74 1.98 2.38
N CYS A 81 -5.59 1.04 2.80
CA CYS A 81 -5.85 0.76 4.20
C CYS A 81 -5.41 -0.65 4.58
N PHE A 82 -4.61 -0.77 5.63
CA PHE A 82 -4.26 -2.02 6.28
C PHE A 82 -5.23 -2.30 7.43
N ALA A 83 -5.73 -3.52 7.51
CA ALA A 83 -6.54 -3.95 8.64
C ALA A 83 -5.67 -4.07 9.91
N ALA A 84 -6.13 -3.52 11.01
CA ALA A 84 -5.48 -3.61 12.31
C ALA A 84 -6.52 -3.56 13.43
N THR A 85 -6.25 -4.25 14.53
CA THR A 85 -7.03 -4.10 15.77
C THR A 85 -6.69 -2.78 16.47
N ALA A 86 -7.53 -2.33 17.40
CA ALA A 86 -7.25 -1.12 18.20
C ALA A 86 -5.88 -1.19 18.91
N ALA A 87 -5.51 -2.36 19.45
CA ALA A 87 -4.21 -2.55 20.09
C ALA A 87 -3.05 -2.46 19.09
N GLU A 88 -3.20 -3.03 17.90
CA GLU A 88 -2.20 -2.92 16.82
C GLU A 88 -2.07 -1.49 16.31
N ILE A 89 -3.16 -0.72 16.19
CA ILE A 89 -3.09 0.71 15.81
C ILE A 89 -2.27 1.51 16.82
N MET A 90 -2.44 1.25 18.12
CA MET A 90 -1.62 1.89 19.16
C MET A 90 -0.15 1.49 19.04
N ALA A 91 0.13 0.21 18.79
CA ALA A 91 1.50 -0.28 18.57
C ALA A 91 2.11 0.32 17.30
N TRP A 92 1.34 0.43 16.20
CA TRP A 92 1.75 1.11 14.98
C TRP A 92 2.10 2.56 15.22
N LYS A 93 1.25 3.29 15.96
CA LYS A 93 1.53 4.69 16.32
C LYS A 93 2.89 4.83 17.00
N ALA A 94 3.13 4.06 18.06
CA ALA A 94 4.39 4.10 18.79
C ALA A 94 5.60 3.74 17.91
N HIS A 95 5.46 2.72 17.05
CA HIS A 95 6.50 2.31 16.11
C HIS A 95 6.82 3.41 15.08
N LEU A 96 5.79 4.01 14.47
CA LEU A 96 5.94 5.06 13.47
C LEU A 96 6.59 6.33 14.07
N GLU A 97 6.17 6.73 15.28
CA GLU A 97 6.77 7.84 16.02
C GLU A 97 8.26 7.57 16.33
N ALA A 98 8.61 6.35 16.75
CA ALA A 98 10.01 5.94 16.97
C ALA A 98 10.84 5.98 15.68
N LYS A 99 10.23 5.71 14.54
CA LYS A 99 10.83 5.82 13.21
C LYS A 99 10.79 7.23 12.63
N ARG A 100 10.24 8.21 13.37
CA ARG A 100 10.07 9.61 12.96
C ARG A 100 9.19 9.77 11.72
N ILE A 101 8.22 8.88 11.54
CA ILE A 101 7.16 9.00 10.54
C ILE A 101 6.04 9.83 11.14
N ALA A 102 5.67 10.91 10.47
CA ALA A 102 4.60 11.79 10.93
C ALA A 102 3.23 11.09 10.87
N ILE A 103 2.49 11.14 11.96
CA ILE A 103 1.07 10.79 11.98
C ILE A 103 0.30 12.00 11.43
N GLU A 104 -0.38 11.83 10.31
CA GLU A 104 -1.16 12.89 9.66
C GLU A 104 -2.51 13.09 10.35
N SER A 105 -3.17 11.98 10.70
CA SER A 105 -4.48 12.00 11.35
C SER A 105 -4.69 10.74 12.18
N GLU A 106 -5.44 10.86 13.25
CA GLU A 106 -5.89 9.75 14.09
C GLU A 106 -7.25 10.12 14.67
N PHE A 107 -8.25 9.25 14.54
CA PHE A 107 -9.58 9.49 15.09
C PHE A 107 -10.37 8.20 15.25
N GLU A 108 -11.50 8.31 15.94
CA GLU A 108 -12.51 7.25 16.06
C GLU A 108 -13.74 7.62 15.23
N TRP A 109 -14.24 6.65 14.46
CA TRP A 109 -15.43 6.81 13.66
C TRP A 109 -16.69 6.90 14.53
N PRO A 110 -17.75 7.66 14.13
CA PRO A 110 -18.96 7.84 14.96
C PRO A 110 -19.64 6.52 15.36
N GLN A 111 -19.58 5.50 14.51
CA GLN A 111 -20.13 4.15 14.76
C GLN A 111 -19.13 3.22 15.45
N GLY A 112 -18.01 3.74 15.90
CA GLY A 112 -16.90 2.98 16.49
C GLY A 112 -15.88 2.50 15.45
N GLY A 113 -14.68 2.17 15.94
CA GLY A 113 -13.53 1.82 15.13
C GLY A 113 -12.58 3.00 14.95
N ARG A 114 -11.30 2.71 15.08
CA ARG A 114 -10.22 3.68 15.01
C ARG A 114 -9.50 3.61 13.69
N SER A 115 -9.04 4.75 13.20
CA SER A 115 -8.13 4.87 12.07
C SER A 115 -6.93 5.74 12.42
N LEU A 116 -5.79 5.41 11.80
CA LEU A 116 -4.53 6.15 11.87
C LEU A 116 -3.97 6.31 10.46
N TYR A 117 -3.56 7.52 10.09
CA TYR A 117 -3.12 7.87 8.74
C TYR A 117 -1.70 8.39 8.73
N ILE A 118 -0.93 7.96 7.72
CA ILE A 118 0.41 8.45 7.41
C ILE A 118 0.55 8.65 5.89
N ARG A 119 1.71 9.18 5.46
CA ARG A 119 2.07 9.25 4.03
C ARG A 119 3.26 8.35 3.72
N ASP A 120 3.20 7.68 2.57
CA ASP A 120 4.38 7.06 1.99
C ASP A 120 5.29 8.13 1.35
N PRO A 121 6.52 7.78 0.91
CA PRO A 121 7.44 8.76 0.30
C PRO A 121 6.94 9.46 -0.96
N SER A 122 5.93 8.91 -1.63
CA SER A 122 5.30 9.50 -2.83
C SER A 122 3.99 10.26 -2.52
N GLY A 123 3.64 10.40 -1.23
CA GLY A 123 2.46 11.14 -0.79
C GLY A 123 1.18 10.30 -0.75
N ASN A 124 1.22 8.99 -1.04
CA ASN A 124 0.03 8.15 -0.91
C ASN A 124 -0.46 8.11 0.54
N SER A 125 -1.77 8.22 0.73
CA SER A 125 -2.43 8.09 2.03
C SER A 125 -2.46 6.63 2.45
N ILE A 126 -1.75 6.30 3.51
CA ILE A 126 -1.71 4.95 4.09
C ILE A 126 -2.47 4.98 5.41
N GLU A 127 -3.44 4.10 5.52
CA GLU A 127 -4.30 3.98 6.70
C GLU A 127 -4.07 2.64 7.40
N PHE A 128 -4.20 2.64 8.72
CA PHE A 128 -4.42 1.45 9.55
C PHE A 128 -5.79 1.61 10.20
N ALA A 129 -6.71 0.67 9.97
CA ALA A 129 -8.06 0.77 10.50
C ALA A 129 -8.60 -0.55 11.05
N GLU A 130 -9.50 -0.44 12.02
CA GLU A 130 -10.25 -1.59 12.52
C GLU A 130 -11.28 -2.04 11.49
N PRO A 131 -11.35 -3.35 11.13
CA PRO A 131 -12.33 -3.87 10.15
C PRO A 131 -13.79 -3.55 10.50
N ARG A 132 -14.09 -3.36 11.78
CA ARG A 132 -15.45 -3.02 12.24
C ARG A 132 -16.01 -1.69 11.70
N ILE A 133 -15.16 -0.79 11.17
CA ILE A 133 -15.65 0.43 10.50
C ILE A 133 -16.50 0.09 9.27
N TRP A 134 -16.34 -1.11 8.72
CA TRP A 134 -17.10 -1.67 7.60
C TRP A 134 -18.07 -2.78 8.03
N GLY A 135 -18.21 -3.05 9.34
CA GLY A 135 -19.01 -4.15 9.83
C GLY A 135 -18.40 -5.54 9.64
N LEU A 136 -17.06 -5.62 9.52
CA LEU A 136 -16.27 -6.84 9.37
C LEU A 136 -15.66 -7.29 10.68
#